data_e13ed20f85bff00b3c8f44d263b5d1ec
#
_entry.id   e13ed20f85bff00b3c8f44d263b5d1ec
#
_cell.length_a   1.000
_cell.length_b   1.000
_cell.length_c   1.000
_cell.angle_alpha   90.00
_cell.angle_beta   90.00
_cell.angle_gamma   90.00
#
_symmetry.space_group_name_H-M   'P 1'
#
loop_
_entity.id
_entity.type
_entity.pdbx_description
1 polymer ?
#
loop_
_entity_poly.entity_id
_entity_poly.type
_entity_poly.pdbx_seq_one_letter_code
_entity_poly.pdbx_strand_id
1 'polypeptide(L)'
;MAKWVCTVCGYVFEGDQAPEFCPVCKAPASKFNKQEGEKVWAAEHVVGVAQGAPEEILDGLREMFSGECSEVGMYLAMSRVAIREGYPEVGAFFEKAAMEEAWHAAHFAELLGEVVTDSTKKNLELRADAEYGATQGRADLAKKAKALNLDAIHDIVHEIGRDEARHGKAFEGLLKRYFG
;
A
#
# COMPACT_ATOMS: atom_id res chain seq x y z
N MET A 1 -13.72 -25.10 -31.01
CA MET A 1 -14.29 -23.85 -30.47
C MET A 1 -13.43 -23.42 -29.27
N ALA A 2 -13.01 -22.19 -29.23
CA ALA A 2 -12.23 -21.65 -28.10
C ALA A 2 -13.19 -21.29 -26.96
N LYS A 3 -12.68 -21.34 -25.73
CA LYS A 3 -13.39 -20.80 -24.56
C LYS A 3 -12.90 -19.38 -24.28
N TRP A 4 -13.85 -18.50 -24.01
CA TRP A 4 -13.63 -17.08 -23.69
C TRP A 4 -14.19 -16.80 -22.31
N VAL A 5 -13.38 -16.29 -21.40
CA VAL A 5 -13.77 -15.99 -20.01
C VAL A 5 -13.91 -14.48 -19.84
N CYS A 6 -15.09 -14.04 -19.40
CA CYS A 6 -15.32 -12.64 -19.06
C CYS A 6 -14.57 -12.28 -17.76
N THR A 7 -13.65 -11.33 -17.82
CA THR A 7 -12.84 -10.89 -16.68
C THR A 7 -13.61 -10.08 -15.64
N VAL A 8 -14.86 -9.68 -15.96
CA VAL A 8 -15.71 -8.91 -15.05
C VAL A 8 -16.59 -9.81 -14.17
N CYS A 9 -17.18 -10.88 -14.75
CA CYS A 9 -18.15 -11.71 -14.02
C CYS A 9 -17.88 -13.22 -14.08
N GLY A 10 -16.80 -13.67 -14.73
CA GLY A 10 -16.44 -15.07 -14.84
C GLY A 10 -17.27 -15.90 -15.83
N TYR A 11 -18.21 -15.28 -16.57
CA TYR A 11 -18.98 -16.01 -17.57
C TYR A 11 -18.08 -16.61 -18.65
N VAL A 12 -18.29 -17.90 -18.96
CA VAL A 12 -17.54 -18.61 -20.00
C VAL A 12 -18.39 -18.72 -21.26
N PHE A 13 -17.86 -18.25 -22.37
CA PHE A 13 -18.47 -18.36 -23.70
C PHE A 13 -17.64 -19.31 -24.56
N GLU A 14 -18.30 -20.21 -25.29
CA GLU A 14 -17.66 -21.12 -26.25
C GLU A 14 -17.95 -20.65 -27.68
N GLY A 15 -16.91 -20.28 -28.42
CA GLY A 15 -17.02 -19.78 -29.79
C GLY A 15 -15.65 -19.53 -30.42
N ASP A 16 -15.64 -19.17 -31.71
CA ASP A 16 -14.38 -18.91 -32.42
C ASP A 16 -13.78 -17.54 -32.06
N GLN A 17 -14.63 -16.63 -31.59
CA GLN A 17 -14.23 -15.30 -31.09
C GLN A 17 -15.10 -14.90 -29.89
N ALA A 18 -14.62 -13.93 -29.11
CA ALA A 18 -15.37 -13.39 -27.97
C ALA A 18 -16.70 -12.80 -28.43
N PRO A 19 -17.79 -12.91 -27.64
CA PRO A 19 -19.06 -12.25 -27.95
C PRO A 19 -18.90 -10.74 -27.87
N GLU A 20 -19.67 -9.99 -28.64
CA GLU A 20 -19.64 -8.52 -28.66
C GLU A 20 -19.86 -7.91 -27.26
N PHE A 21 -20.80 -8.50 -26.51
CA PHE A 21 -21.09 -8.16 -25.13
C PHE A 21 -21.31 -9.42 -24.28
N CYS A 22 -20.89 -9.37 -23.03
CA CYS A 22 -21.19 -10.42 -22.09
C CYS A 22 -22.70 -10.51 -21.84
N PRO A 23 -23.34 -11.69 -21.99
CA PRO A 23 -24.78 -11.84 -21.79
C PRO A 23 -25.18 -11.59 -20.32
N VAL A 24 -24.26 -11.76 -19.37
CA VAL A 24 -24.52 -11.63 -17.93
C VAL A 24 -24.30 -10.18 -17.46
N CYS A 25 -23.10 -9.61 -17.66
CA CYS A 25 -22.75 -8.31 -17.08
C CYS A 25 -22.64 -7.17 -18.10
N LYS A 26 -22.92 -7.44 -19.40
CA LYS A 26 -22.87 -6.48 -20.50
C LYS A 26 -21.48 -5.89 -20.81
N ALA A 27 -20.42 -6.43 -20.20
CA ALA A 27 -19.05 -6.04 -20.51
C ALA A 27 -18.75 -6.26 -22.00
N PRO A 28 -17.98 -5.38 -22.66
CA PRO A 28 -17.63 -5.50 -24.07
C PRO A 28 -16.66 -6.66 -24.33
N ALA A 29 -16.52 -7.07 -25.61
CA ALA A 29 -15.63 -8.15 -26.05
C ALA A 29 -14.18 -8.01 -25.54
N SER A 30 -13.69 -6.77 -25.38
CA SER A 30 -12.36 -6.47 -24.85
C SER A 30 -12.13 -6.94 -23.40
N LYS A 31 -13.18 -7.31 -22.69
CA LYS A 31 -13.15 -7.88 -21.35
C LYS A 31 -13.21 -9.41 -21.35
N PHE A 32 -12.98 -10.06 -22.46
CA PHE A 32 -12.87 -11.51 -22.56
C PHE A 32 -11.45 -11.94 -22.83
N ASN A 33 -10.96 -12.90 -22.03
CA ASN A 33 -9.70 -13.60 -22.27
C ASN A 33 -9.96 -14.95 -22.93
N LYS A 34 -9.18 -15.28 -23.99
CA LYS A 34 -9.21 -16.58 -24.61
C LYS A 34 -8.50 -17.60 -23.73
N GLN A 35 -9.18 -18.69 -23.40
CA GLN A 35 -8.61 -19.79 -22.65
C GLN A 35 -7.86 -20.74 -23.61
N GLU A 36 -6.54 -20.71 -23.62
CA GLU A 36 -5.66 -21.58 -24.39
C GLU A 36 -4.89 -22.51 -23.46
N GLY A 37 -5.45 -23.68 -23.17
CA GLY A 37 -4.74 -24.78 -22.48
C GLY A 37 -4.48 -24.58 -20.98
N GLU A 38 -4.22 -23.38 -20.48
CA GLU A 38 -4.07 -23.04 -19.07
C GLU A 38 -5.35 -22.47 -18.47
N LYS A 39 -5.49 -22.53 -17.14
CA LYS A 39 -6.61 -21.89 -16.43
C LYS A 39 -6.50 -20.38 -16.58
N VAL A 40 -7.55 -19.74 -17.15
CA VAL A 40 -7.69 -18.30 -17.18
C VAL A 40 -8.55 -17.89 -15.99
N TRP A 41 -8.02 -17.02 -15.12
CA TRP A 41 -8.75 -16.50 -13.99
C TRP A 41 -9.74 -15.43 -14.46
N ALA A 42 -10.98 -15.49 -13.99
CA ALA A 42 -12.02 -14.53 -14.36
C ALA A 42 -11.75 -13.13 -13.83
N ALA A 43 -11.04 -13.05 -12.70
CA ALA A 43 -10.57 -11.82 -12.11
C ALA A 43 -9.15 -12.03 -11.57
N GLU A 44 -8.30 -11.04 -11.74
CA GLU A 44 -6.94 -11.01 -11.22
C GLU A 44 -6.79 -9.78 -10.34
N HIS A 45 -6.04 -9.93 -9.25
CA HIS A 45 -5.62 -8.79 -8.45
C HIS A 45 -4.39 -8.17 -9.11
N VAL A 46 -4.48 -6.89 -9.48
CA VAL A 46 -3.41 -6.18 -10.19
C VAL A 46 -3.08 -4.90 -9.44
N VAL A 47 -1.82 -4.74 -9.04
CA VAL A 47 -1.31 -3.49 -8.50
C VAL A 47 -1.29 -2.44 -9.61
N GLY A 48 -1.80 -1.23 -9.33
CA GLY A 48 -1.85 -0.15 -10.30
C GLY A 48 -3.05 -0.21 -11.25
N VAL A 49 -4.13 -0.89 -10.86
CA VAL A 49 -5.34 -1.00 -11.69
C VAL A 49 -5.97 0.36 -12.02
N ALA A 50 -5.71 1.39 -11.21
CA ALA A 50 -6.17 2.76 -11.45
C ALA A 50 -5.30 3.53 -12.47
N GLN A 51 -4.15 2.99 -12.87
CA GLN A 51 -3.28 3.65 -13.86
C GLN A 51 -4.04 3.85 -15.17
N GLY A 52 -3.99 5.09 -15.68
CA GLY A 52 -4.75 5.50 -16.87
C GLY A 52 -6.18 5.99 -16.59
N ALA A 53 -6.61 6.04 -15.32
CA ALA A 53 -7.84 6.73 -14.95
C ALA A 53 -7.69 8.25 -15.13
N PRO A 54 -8.81 9.02 -15.24
CA PRO A 54 -8.75 10.48 -15.23
C PRO A 54 -7.99 11.03 -14.02
N GLU A 55 -7.21 12.11 -14.24
CA GLU A 55 -6.35 12.68 -13.17
C GLU A 55 -7.15 13.09 -11.92
N GLU A 56 -8.36 13.58 -12.06
CA GLU A 56 -9.27 13.88 -10.95
C GLU A 56 -9.50 12.65 -10.03
N ILE A 57 -9.59 11.46 -10.62
CA ILE A 57 -9.76 10.21 -9.84
C ILE A 57 -8.44 9.82 -9.17
N LEU A 58 -7.32 9.94 -9.88
CA LEU A 58 -6.00 9.65 -9.33
C LEU A 58 -5.66 10.58 -8.17
N ASP A 59 -5.94 11.87 -8.30
CA ASP A 59 -5.73 12.85 -7.24
C ASP A 59 -6.61 12.55 -6.01
N GLY A 60 -7.88 12.20 -6.21
CA GLY A 60 -8.75 11.76 -5.13
C GLY A 60 -8.21 10.53 -4.39
N LEU A 61 -7.70 9.53 -5.11
CA LEU A 61 -7.10 8.33 -4.50
C LEU A 61 -5.81 8.66 -3.73
N ARG A 62 -4.96 9.57 -4.25
CA ARG A 62 -3.74 10.04 -3.56
C ARG A 62 -4.07 10.79 -2.27
N GLU A 63 -5.09 11.65 -2.31
CA GLU A 63 -5.58 12.38 -1.13
C GLU A 63 -6.10 11.40 -0.06
N MET A 64 -6.93 10.43 -0.44
CA MET A 64 -7.43 9.38 0.45
C MET A 64 -6.27 8.57 1.03
N PHE A 65 -5.34 8.09 0.22
CA PHE A 65 -4.14 7.38 0.69
C PHE A 65 -3.37 8.17 1.75
N SER A 66 -3.13 9.47 1.51
CA SER A 66 -2.44 10.35 2.45
C SER A 66 -3.24 10.56 3.74
N GLY A 67 -4.56 10.68 3.65
CA GLY A 67 -5.47 10.80 4.77
C GLY A 67 -5.39 9.59 5.68
N GLU A 68 -5.61 8.40 5.14
CA GLU A 68 -5.58 7.14 5.88
C GLU A 68 -4.22 6.89 6.56
N CYS A 69 -3.10 7.14 5.85
CA CYS A 69 -1.77 7.04 6.45
C CYS A 69 -1.60 7.98 7.66
N SER A 70 -2.18 9.18 7.61
CA SER A 70 -2.13 10.15 8.70
C SER A 70 -3.00 9.71 9.88
N GLU A 71 -4.18 9.15 9.61
CA GLU A 71 -5.12 8.67 10.63
C GLU A 71 -4.57 7.50 11.42
N VAL A 72 -3.79 6.60 10.82
CA VAL A 72 -3.07 5.54 11.56
C VAL A 72 -2.24 6.14 12.70
N GLY A 73 -1.41 7.14 12.41
CA GLY A 73 -0.56 7.79 13.41
C GLY A 73 -1.35 8.56 14.46
N MET A 74 -2.40 9.29 14.03
CA MET A 74 -3.27 10.05 14.92
C MET A 74 -4.00 9.15 15.90
N TYR A 75 -4.64 8.08 15.44
CA TYR A 75 -5.42 7.17 16.30
C TYR A 75 -4.53 6.41 17.28
N LEU A 76 -3.34 5.98 16.87
CA LEU A 76 -2.37 5.39 17.81
C LEU A 76 -1.93 6.39 18.89
N ALA A 77 -1.75 7.67 18.55
CA ALA A 77 -1.43 8.70 19.52
C ALA A 77 -2.61 8.97 20.46
N MET A 78 -3.84 9.04 19.93
CA MET A 78 -5.08 9.23 20.71
C MET A 78 -5.33 8.05 21.64
N SER A 79 -5.05 6.80 21.23
CA SER A 79 -5.10 5.64 22.10
C SER A 79 -4.24 5.82 23.34
N ARG A 80 -2.97 6.26 23.15
CA ARG A 80 -2.04 6.50 24.26
C ARG A 80 -2.51 7.58 25.20
N VAL A 81 -3.20 8.63 24.71
CA VAL A 81 -3.83 9.67 25.55
C VAL A 81 -4.96 9.07 26.36
N ALA A 82 -5.90 8.37 25.71
CA ALA A 82 -7.06 7.77 26.37
C ALA A 82 -6.64 6.80 27.49
N ILE A 83 -5.62 5.96 27.25
CA ILE A 83 -5.09 5.04 28.27
C ILE A 83 -4.53 5.80 29.48
N ARG A 84 -3.75 6.88 29.23
CA ARG A 84 -3.20 7.70 30.33
C ARG A 84 -4.27 8.43 31.14
N GLU A 85 -5.39 8.78 30.51
CA GLU A 85 -6.53 9.40 31.17
C GLU A 85 -7.45 8.40 31.88
N GLY A 86 -7.19 7.10 31.76
CA GLY A 86 -7.97 6.03 32.43
C GLY A 86 -9.17 5.54 31.61
N TYR A 87 -9.16 5.74 30.28
CA TYR A 87 -10.20 5.27 29.35
C TYR A 87 -9.69 4.12 28.45
N PRO A 88 -9.37 2.94 29.02
CA PRO A 88 -8.73 1.86 28.25
C PRO A 88 -9.61 1.32 27.11
N GLU A 89 -10.94 1.33 27.25
CA GLU A 89 -11.86 0.90 26.18
C GLU A 89 -11.82 1.87 24.99
N VAL A 90 -11.72 3.16 25.24
CA VAL A 90 -11.55 4.18 24.18
C VAL A 90 -10.20 4.00 23.51
N GLY A 91 -9.15 3.76 24.30
CA GLY A 91 -7.81 3.48 23.77
C GLY A 91 -7.79 2.26 22.84
N ALA A 92 -8.42 1.15 23.27
CA ALA A 92 -8.52 -0.07 22.47
C ALA A 92 -9.31 0.15 21.16
N PHE A 93 -10.35 0.99 21.19
CA PHE A 93 -11.11 1.32 19.97
C PHE A 93 -10.25 2.13 18.98
N PHE A 94 -9.46 3.12 19.46
CA PHE A 94 -8.55 3.87 18.62
C PHE A 94 -7.48 2.96 17.97
N GLU A 95 -6.90 2.00 18.70
CA GLU A 95 -5.96 1.04 18.14
C GLU A 95 -6.60 0.19 17.04
N LYS A 96 -7.83 -0.27 17.25
CA LYS A 96 -8.58 -1.02 16.26
C LYS A 96 -8.83 -0.19 15.02
N ALA A 97 -9.31 1.06 15.17
CA ALA A 97 -9.55 1.98 14.06
C ALA A 97 -8.25 2.23 13.28
N ALA A 98 -7.11 2.49 13.96
CA ALA A 98 -5.82 2.68 13.31
C ALA A 98 -5.43 1.51 12.39
N MET A 99 -5.75 0.26 12.79
CA MET A 99 -5.49 -0.91 11.95
C MET A 99 -6.46 -1.02 10.77
N GLU A 100 -7.70 -0.56 10.92
CA GLU A 100 -8.66 -0.47 9.81
C GLU A 100 -8.19 0.57 8.78
N GLU A 101 -7.73 1.76 9.22
CA GLU A 101 -7.17 2.79 8.32
C GLU A 101 -5.88 2.32 7.62
N ALA A 102 -5.05 1.51 8.30
CA ALA A 102 -3.88 0.93 7.66
C ALA A 102 -4.26 0.00 6.49
N TRP A 103 -5.36 -0.76 6.60
CA TRP A 103 -5.88 -1.56 5.50
C TRP A 103 -6.48 -0.72 4.38
N HIS A 104 -7.19 0.38 4.71
CA HIS A 104 -7.70 1.31 3.70
C HIS A 104 -6.54 1.93 2.90
N ALA A 105 -5.51 2.41 3.59
CA ALA A 105 -4.29 2.93 2.96
C ALA A 105 -3.63 1.90 2.04
N ALA A 106 -3.53 0.63 2.47
CA ALA A 106 -2.97 -0.44 1.65
C ALA A 106 -3.77 -0.64 0.35
N HIS A 107 -5.10 -0.64 0.41
CA HIS A 107 -5.95 -0.74 -0.77
C HIS A 107 -5.74 0.43 -1.74
N PHE A 108 -5.67 1.67 -1.26
CA PHE A 108 -5.40 2.84 -2.11
C PHE A 108 -3.99 2.78 -2.72
N ALA A 109 -2.98 2.33 -1.96
CA ALA A 109 -1.63 2.12 -2.48
C ALA A 109 -1.61 1.10 -3.63
N GLU A 110 -2.34 -0.02 -3.48
CA GLU A 110 -2.47 -1.06 -4.52
C GLU A 110 -3.22 -0.55 -5.74
N LEU A 111 -4.32 0.20 -5.57
CA LEU A 111 -5.05 0.81 -6.69
C LEU A 111 -4.14 1.74 -7.51
N LEU A 112 -3.38 2.59 -6.86
CA LEU A 112 -2.49 3.56 -7.50
C LEU A 112 -1.26 2.90 -8.14
N GLY A 113 -0.63 1.91 -7.48
CA GLY A 113 0.62 1.31 -7.92
C GLY A 113 1.80 2.29 -8.00
N GLU A 114 1.76 3.39 -7.21
CA GLU A 114 2.79 4.44 -7.20
C GLU A 114 3.86 4.16 -6.14
N VAL A 115 3.46 3.63 -4.97
CA VAL A 115 4.36 3.35 -3.83
C VAL A 115 4.60 1.87 -3.60
N VAL A 116 3.87 1.01 -4.28
CA VAL A 116 3.98 -0.45 -4.26
C VAL A 116 3.95 -0.99 -5.67
N THR A 117 4.67 -2.09 -5.93
CA THR A 117 4.73 -2.77 -7.23
C THR A 117 4.38 -4.24 -7.08
N ASP A 118 4.08 -4.96 -8.16
CA ASP A 118 3.89 -6.41 -8.19
C ASP A 118 5.18 -7.22 -7.91
N SER A 119 6.32 -6.56 -7.73
CA SER A 119 7.61 -7.21 -7.52
C SER A 119 8.10 -7.02 -6.08
N THR A 120 8.13 -8.10 -5.31
CA THR A 120 8.74 -8.10 -3.96
C THR A 120 10.19 -7.62 -4.01
N LYS A 121 10.98 -8.03 -5.01
CA LYS A 121 12.35 -7.56 -5.20
C LYS A 121 12.39 -6.05 -5.33
N LYS A 122 11.58 -5.50 -6.23
CA LYS A 122 11.53 -4.05 -6.48
C LYS A 122 11.06 -3.27 -5.25
N ASN A 123 10.06 -3.78 -4.55
CA ASN A 123 9.57 -3.16 -3.32
C ASN A 123 10.66 -3.12 -2.23
N LEU A 124 11.45 -4.19 -2.07
CA LEU A 124 12.58 -4.21 -1.14
C LEU A 124 13.67 -3.20 -1.53
N GLU A 125 14.03 -3.09 -2.83
CA GLU A 125 14.99 -2.11 -3.33
C GLU A 125 14.54 -0.68 -3.00
N LEU A 126 13.31 -0.33 -3.38
CA LEU A 126 12.73 1.00 -3.14
C LEU A 126 12.68 1.36 -1.65
N ARG A 127 12.35 0.38 -0.80
CA ARG A 127 12.27 0.64 0.64
C ARG A 127 13.63 0.77 1.29
N ALA A 128 14.61 -0.06 0.93
CA ALA A 128 15.98 0.07 1.45
C ALA A 128 16.56 1.46 1.17
N ASP A 129 16.41 1.97 -0.06
CA ASP A 129 16.86 3.30 -0.46
C ASP A 129 16.12 4.42 0.29
N ALA A 130 14.79 4.28 0.46
CA ALA A 130 13.99 5.26 1.18
C ALA A 130 14.36 5.34 2.66
N GLU A 131 14.59 4.21 3.33
CA GLU A 131 15.00 4.16 4.74
C GLU A 131 16.38 4.77 4.95
N TYR A 132 17.30 4.57 3.99
CA TYR A 132 18.60 5.23 4.02
C TYR A 132 18.46 6.76 4.03
N GLY A 133 17.66 7.32 3.12
CA GLY A 133 17.38 8.76 3.08
C GLY A 133 16.65 9.26 4.34
N ALA A 134 15.67 8.49 4.82
CA ALA A 134 14.92 8.80 6.04
C ALA A 134 15.82 8.86 7.28
N THR A 135 16.79 7.94 7.40
CA THR A 135 17.79 7.94 8.48
C THR A 135 18.61 9.23 8.49
N GLN A 136 19.08 9.68 7.32
CA GLN A 136 19.86 10.92 7.22
C GLN A 136 19.03 12.15 7.62
N GLY A 137 17.80 12.28 7.10
CA GLY A 137 16.93 13.40 7.42
C GLY A 137 16.61 13.50 8.93
N ARG A 138 16.37 12.35 9.58
CA ARG A 138 16.14 12.31 11.04
C ARG A 138 17.39 12.66 11.83
N ALA A 139 18.57 12.19 11.41
CA ALA A 139 19.83 12.54 12.04
C ALA A 139 20.11 14.06 12.00
N ASP A 140 19.81 14.70 10.87
CA ASP A 140 19.99 16.13 10.70
C ASP A 140 18.99 16.95 11.54
N LEU A 141 17.74 16.50 11.61
CA LEU A 141 16.73 17.13 12.47
C LEU A 141 17.08 16.97 13.96
N ALA A 142 17.52 15.79 14.37
CA ALA A 142 17.94 15.53 15.76
C ALA A 142 19.12 16.44 16.17
N LYS A 143 20.13 16.60 15.30
CA LYS A 143 21.25 17.54 15.54
C LYS A 143 20.76 18.98 15.73
N LYS A 144 19.82 19.45 14.90
CA LYS A 144 19.23 20.79 15.02
C LYS A 144 18.46 20.94 16.33
N ALA A 145 17.64 19.95 16.70
CA ALA A 145 16.91 19.96 17.97
C ALA A 145 17.88 20.03 19.17
N LYS A 146 18.98 19.26 19.15
CA LYS A 146 19.99 19.29 20.20
C LYS A 146 20.67 20.65 20.33
N ALA A 147 21.01 21.27 19.21
CA ALA A 147 21.62 22.61 19.19
C ALA A 147 20.69 23.69 19.79
N LEU A 148 19.39 23.47 19.78
CA LEU A 148 18.35 24.34 20.37
C LEU A 148 17.95 23.93 21.80
N ASN A 149 18.61 22.97 22.42
CA ASN A 149 18.28 22.39 23.73
C ASN A 149 16.86 21.80 23.80
N LEU A 150 16.36 21.25 22.69
CA LEU A 150 15.08 20.58 22.59
C LEU A 150 15.27 19.06 22.77
N ASP A 151 15.70 18.65 23.97
CA ASP A 151 16.15 17.27 24.24
C ASP A 151 15.06 16.23 24.00
N ALA A 152 13.81 16.47 24.39
CA ALA A 152 12.70 15.55 24.15
C ALA A 152 12.44 15.30 22.65
N ILE A 153 12.60 16.32 21.83
CA ILE A 153 12.47 16.20 20.36
C ILE A 153 13.68 15.46 19.80
N HIS A 154 14.89 15.83 20.24
CA HIS A 154 16.12 15.14 19.85
C HIS A 154 16.04 13.63 20.11
N ASP A 155 15.66 13.23 21.31
CA ASP A 155 15.68 11.84 21.73
C ASP A 155 14.71 10.99 20.91
N ILE A 156 13.48 11.48 20.70
CA ILE A 156 12.47 10.78 19.90
C ILE A 156 12.90 10.68 18.44
N VAL A 157 13.33 11.78 17.84
CA VAL A 157 13.71 11.80 16.41
C VAL A 157 14.96 10.95 16.16
N HIS A 158 15.93 10.99 17.09
CA HIS A 158 17.13 10.19 17.00
C HIS A 158 16.83 8.68 17.11
N GLU A 159 15.95 8.29 18.04
CA GLU A 159 15.55 6.88 18.21
C GLU A 159 14.80 6.36 16.96
N ILE A 160 13.84 7.14 16.44
CA ILE A 160 13.18 6.79 15.17
C ILE A 160 14.21 6.66 14.04
N GLY A 161 15.22 7.55 13.96
CA GLY A 161 16.30 7.43 12.97
C GLY A 161 17.09 6.13 13.06
N ARG A 162 17.26 5.58 14.25
CA ARG A 162 17.88 4.24 14.48
C ARG A 162 16.96 3.11 14.00
N ASP A 163 15.65 3.24 14.18
CA ASP A 163 14.68 2.28 13.66
C ASP A 163 14.70 2.25 12.13
N GLU A 164 14.74 3.42 11.46
CA GLU A 164 14.83 3.47 10.00
C GLU A 164 16.11 2.79 9.48
N ALA A 165 17.25 3.01 10.15
CA ALA A 165 18.49 2.32 9.81
C ALA A 165 18.38 0.80 9.98
N ARG A 166 17.65 0.33 11.00
CA ARG A 166 17.37 -1.09 11.22
C ARG A 166 16.45 -1.66 10.14
N HIS A 167 15.42 -0.92 9.76
CA HIS A 167 14.51 -1.31 8.66
C HIS A 167 15.28 -1.42 7.34
N GLY A 168 16.06 -0.41 6.96
CA GLY A 168 16.84 -0.42 5.73
C GLY A 168 17.78 -1.60 5.64
N LYS A 169 18.56 -1.86 6.71
CA LYS A 169 19.45 -3.04 6.78
C LYS A 169 18.71 -4.37 6.71
N ALA A 170 17.51 -4.45 7.28
CA ALA A 170 16.69 -5.65 7.19
C ALA A 170 16.21 -5.88 5.75
N PHE A 171 15.76 -4.82 5.04
CA PHE A 171 15.36 -4.90 3.63
C PHE A 171 16.54 -5.30 2.73
N GLU A 172 17.73 -4.72 2.91
CA GLU A 172 18.96 -5.14 2.20
C GLU A 172 19.30 -6.61 2.47
N GLY A 173 19.20 -7.05 3.73
CA GLY A 173 19.46 -8.45 4.13
C GLY A 173 18.48 -9.42 3.46
N LEU A 174 17.18 -9.07 3.39
CA LEU A 174 16.17 -9.86 2.71
C LEU A 174 16.38 -9.87 1.19
N LEU A 175 16.72 -8.70 0.61
CA LEU A 175 17.05 -8.60 -0.81
C LEU A 175 18.21 -9.53 -1.18
N LYS A 176 19.30 -9.49 -0.41
CA LYS A 176 20.45 -10.36 -0.62
C LYS A 176 20.10 -11.85 -0.45
N ARG A 177 19.27 -12.18 0.53
CA ARG A 177 18.91 -13.58 0.84
C ARG A 177 18.06 -14.23 -0.25
N TYR A 178 17.12 -13.51 -0.82
CA TYR A 178 16.12 -14.08 -1.73
C TYR A 178 16.35 -13.75 -3.20
N PHE A 179 17.13 -12.70 -3.50
CA PHE A 179 17.30 -12.17 -4.87
C PHE A 179 18.77 -11.86 -5.23
N GLY A 180 19.73 -12.17 -4.34
CA GLY A 180 21.17 -12.02 -4.56
C GLY A 180 21.86 -13.26 -5.09
#